data_9ae359c1aa3f5e94708ff4caa0041466
#
_entry.id   9ae359c1aa3f5e94708ff4caa0041466
#
_cell.length_a   1.000
_cell.length_b   1.000
_cell.length_c   1.000
_cell.angle_alpha   90.00
_cell.angle_beta   90.00
_cell.angle_gamma   90.00
#
_symmetry.space_group_name_H-M   'P 1'
#
loop_
_entity.id
_entity.type
_entity.pdbx_description
1 polymer ?
#
loop_
_entity_poly.entity_id
_entity_poly.type
_entity_poly.pdbx_seq_one_letter_code
_entity_poly.pdbx_strand_id
1 'polypeptide(L)'
;DEGIKLKRNVYVVCNDTMVENPVIEEYVVKVLDKIKRAAKEQQLPISVATTTPELEDSFWCCVIGKGYPVPNNSFRFCTEKMKIKPTSKFITDQVAADGEAIVLVGTRLSESQQRERSIKRHEIKGHRLSKHPLNPNTFTYAPIKELMLEEVWYIINTIPSPWGFDNKILFNIYVDASADDYECPTVVTDKSH
;
A
#
# COMPACT_ATOMS: atom_id res chain seq x y z
N ASP A 1 -27.98 -5.91 16.21
CA ASP A 1 -26.82 -6.14 15.33
C ASP A 1 -26.06 -7.34 15.85
N GLU A 2 -26.27 -8.50 15.27
CA GLU A 2 -25.42 -9.66 15.50
C GLU A 2 -24.07 -9.32 14.86
N GLY A 3 -23.12 -8.87 15.68
CA GLY A 3 -21.79 -8.49 15.24
C GLY A 3 -21.11 -9.67 14.52
N ILE A 4 -20.81 -9.50 13.24
CA ILE A 4 -20.01 -10.45 12.46
C ILE A 4 -18.66 -10.57 13.15
N LYS A 5 -18.42 -11.68 13.87
CA LYS A 5 -17.11 -11.98 14.42
C LYS A 5 -16.17 -12.34 13.28
N LEU A 6 -15.18 -11.50 13.02
CA LEU A 6 -14.07 -11.86 12.14
C LEU A 6 -13.35 -13.09 12.71
N LYS A 7 -13.33 -14.17 11.94
CA LYS A 7 -12.69 -15.43 12.34
C LYS A 7 -11.28 -15.58 11.80
N ARG A 8 -10.94 -14.84 10.72
CA ARG A 8 -9.62 -14.87 10.07
C ARG A 8 -8.77 -13.72 10.56
N ASN A 9 -7.47 -13.95 10.65
CA ASN A 9 -6.51 -12.90 10.93
C ASN A 9 -6.48 -11.89 9.78
N VAL A 10 -6.40 -10.61 10.14
CA VAL A 10 -6.21 -9.51 9.22
C VAL A 10 -4.87 -8.87 9.52
N TYR A 11 -4.03 -8.73 8.50
CA TYR A 11 -2.73 -8.10 8.63
C TYR A 11 -2.74 -6.73 7.95
N VAL A 12 -2.39 -5.69 8.69
CA VAL A 12 -2.06 -4.38 8.12
C VAL A 12 -0.56 -4.36 7.88
N VAL A 13 -0.17 -4.46 6.62
CA VAL A 13 1.25 -4.58 6.23
C VAL A 13 1.73 -3.26 5.66
N CYS A 14 2.82 -2.74 6.21
CA CYS A 14 3.53 -1.58 5.68
C CYS A 14 4.92 -1.98 5.21
N ASN A 15 5.34 -1.47 4.04
CA ASN A 15 6.71 -1.62 3.59
C ASN A 15 7.53 -0.43 4.09
N ASP A 16 8.53 -0.71 4.91
CA ASP A 16 9.58 0.24 5.24
C ASP A 16 10.72 0.07 4.23
N THR A 17 10.90 1.03 3.36
CA THR A 17 11.95 1.02 2.35
C THR A 17 13.30 1.49 2.91
N MET A 18 13.34 1.95 4.17
CA MET A 18 14.52 2.48 4.87
C MET A 18 15.08 3.77 4.21
N VAL A 19 14.32 4.42 3.34
CA VAL A 19 14.67 5.69 2.65
C VAL A 19 13.45 6.59 2.45
N GLU A 20 12.42 6.39 3.24
CA GLU A 20 11.23 7.26 3.20
C GLU A 20 11.57 8.65 3.77
N ASN A 21 10.75 9.65 3.39
CA ASN A 21 10.83 10.97 4.01
C ASN A 21 10.53 10.84 5.51
N PRO A 22 11.36 11.41 6.41
CA PRO A 22 11.16 11.31 7.86
C PRO A 22 9.77 11.72 8.36
N VAL A 23 9.13 12.70 7.71
CA VAL A 23 7.75 13.13 8.05
C VAL A 23 6.74 12.02 7.74
N ILE A 24 6.91 11.35 6.60
CA ILE A 24 6.05 10.21 6.22
C ILE A 24 6.31 9.02 7.13
N GLU A 25 7.56 8.72 7.44
CA GLU A 25 7.94 7.63 8.34
C GLU A 25 7.29 7.81 9.72
N GLU A 26 7.45 8.99 10.32
CA GLU A 26 6.83 9.30 11.63
C GLU A 26 5.30 9.21 11.57
N TYR A 27 4.70 9.69 10.48
CA TYR A 27 3.26 9.58 10.27
C TYR A 27 2.79 8.13 10.21
N VAL A 28 3.46 7.29 9.42
CA VAL A 28 3.15 5.86 9.27
C VAL A 28 3.25 5.14 10.61
N VAL A 29 4.32 5.37 11.37
CA VAL A 29 4.51 4.76 12.71
C VAL A 29 3.33 5.12 13.63
N LYS A 30 2.92 6.39 13.65
CA LYS A 30 1.78 6.86 14.46
C LYS A 30 0.46 6.20 14.02
N VAL A 31 0.23 6.04 12.71
CA VAL A 31 -0.97 5.40 12.18
C VAL A 31 -1.01 3.92 12.57
N LEU A 32 0.07 3.19 12.33
CA LEU A 32 0.16 1.77 12.65
C LEU A 32 -0.03 1.50 14.14
N ASP A 33 0.51 2.35 15.00
CA ASP A 33 0.34 2.26 16.45
C ASP A 33 -1.11 2.52 16.90
N LYS A 34 -1.79 3.49 16.27
CA LYS A 34 -3.21 3.72 16.51
C LYS A 34 -4.07 2.54 16.06
N ILE A 35 -3.82 1.97 14.87
CA ILE A 35 -4.52 0.78 14.39
C ILE A 35 -4.34 -0.38 15.38
N LYS A 36 -3.11 -0.63 15.82
CA LYS A 36 -2.79 -1.69 16.78
C LYS A 36 -3.55 -1.52 18.11
N ARG A 37 -3.60 -0.29 18.63
CA ARG A 37 -4.35 0.02 19.86
C ARG A 37 -5.85 -0.16 19.67
N ALA A 38 -6.42 0.43 18.63
CA ALA A 38 -7.86 0.32 18.35
C ALA A 38 -8.29 -1.13 18.08
N ALA A 39 -7.48 -1.91 17.39
CA ALA A 39 -7.74 -3.34 17.18
C ALA A 39 -7.80 -4.11 18.49
N LYS A 40 -6.89 -3.82 19.43
CA LYS A 40 -6.88 -4.44 20.76
C LYS A 40 -8.11 -4.02 21.59
N GLU A 41 -8.46 -2.74 21.60
CA GLU A 41 -9.61 -2.20 22.32
C GLU A 41 -10.93 -2.77 21.81
N GLN A 42 -11.05 -2.92 20.49
CA GLN A 42 -12.24 -3.46 19.84
C GLN A 42 -12.23 -5.00 19.72
N GLN A 43 -11.24 -5.66 20.25
CA GLN A 43 -11.06 -7.13 20.19
C GLN A 43 -11.12 -7.69 18.75
N LEU A 44 -10.54 -6.96 17.80
CA LEU A 44 -10.46 -7.37 16.40
C LEU A 44 -9.21 -8.24 16.15
N PRO A 45 -9.29 -9.28 15.31
CA PRO A 45 -8.15 -10.11 14.94
C PRO A 45 -7.25 -9.41 13.90
N ILE A 46 -6.85 -8.17 14.22
CA ILE A 46 -6.02 -7.33 13.34
C ILE A 46 -4.63 -7.22 13.95
N SER A 47 -3.63 -7.55 13.16
CA SER A 47 -2.21 -7.43 13.50
C SER A 47 -1.53 -6.46 12.54
N VAL A 48 -0.55 -5.73 13.04
CA VAL A 48 0.27 -4.82 12.25
C VAL A 48 1.62 -5.48 12.00
N ALA A 49 2.08 -5.47 10.76
CA ALA A 49 3.37 -5.98 10.34
C ALA A 49 4.10 -4.96 9.48
N THR A 50 5.41 -4.86 9.66
CA THR A 50 6.29 -4.06 8.80
C THR A 50 7.24 -5.01 8.07
N THR A 51 7.37 -4.82 6.78
CA THR A 51 8.31 -5.56 5.94
C THR A 51 9.45 -4.64 5.51
N THR A 52 10.67 -5.17 5.53
CA THR A 52 11.88 -4.45 5.11
C THR A 52 12.58 -5.22 3.99
N PRO A 53 13.31 -4.57 3.10
CA PRO A 53 14.15 -5.25 2.13
C PRO A 53 15.29 -6.00 2.83
N GLU A 54 15.76 -7.08 2.21
CA GLU A 54 17.04 -7.68 2.60
C GLU A 54 18.17 -6.65 2.41
N LEU A 55 19.22 -6.72 3.22
CA LEU A 55 20.31 -5.73 3.21
C LEU A 55 20.88 -5.49 1.81
N GLU A 56 21.11 -6.55 1.06
CA GLU A 56 21.66 -6.49 -0.30
C GLU A 56 20.71 -5.87 -1.34
N ASP A 57 19.42 -5.80 -1.04
CA ASP A 57 18.37 -5.20 -1.86
C ASP A 57 17.95 -3.81 -1.36
N SER A 58 18.59 -3.32 -0.29
CA SER A 58 18.37 -1.96 0.22
C SER A 58 18.84 -0.90 -0.78
N PHE A 59 18.28 0.29 -0.67
CA PHE A 59 18.57 1.41 -1.58
C PHE A 59 20.07 1.70 -1.67
N TRP A 60 20.72 1.87 -0.51
CA TRP A 60 22.13 2.25 -0.47
C TRP A 60 23.06 1.13 -0.95
N CYS A 61 22.76 -0.13 -0.63
CA CYS A 61 23.51 -1.25 -1.18
C CYS A 61 23.37 -1.34 -2.72
N CYS A 62 22.18 -1.06 -3.25
CA CYS A 62 21.98 -1.06 -4.70
C CYS A 62 22.73 0.10 -5.38
N VAL A 63 22.60 1.33 -4.88
CA VAL A 63 23.18 2.51 -5.52
C VAL A 63 24.68 2.58 -5.31
N ILE A 64 25.16 2.49 -4.07
CA ILE A 64 26.58 2.64 -3.75
C ILE A 64 27.34 1.33 -3.96
N GLY A 65 26.78 0.22 -3.46
CA GLY A 65 27.47 -1.08 -3.49
C GLY A 65 27.46 -1.76 -4.86
N LYS A 66 26.32 -1.70 -5.59
CA LYS A 66 26.14 -2.36 -6.87
C LYS A 66 26.20 -1.42 -8.08
N GLY A 67 26.35 -0.10 -7.84
CA GLY A 67 26.45 0.90 -8.91
C GLY A 67 25.15 1.09 -9.71
N TYR A 68 23.99 0.84 -9.11
CA TYR A 68 22.72 1.08 -9.79
C TYR A 68 22.49 2.57 -9.98
N PRO A 69 21.94 3.00 -11.12
CA PRO A 69 21.51 4.37 -11.28
C PRO A 69 20.38 4.70 -10.29
N VAL A 70 20.29 5.96 -9.92
CA VAL A 70 19.17 6.44 -9.09
C VAL A 70 17.84 6.11 -9.78
N PRO A 71 16.82 5.64 -9.05
CA PRO A 71 15.53 5.30 -9.63
C PRO A 71 14.92 6.45 -10.43
N ASN A 72 14.34 6.10 -11.56
CA ASN A 72 13.60 7.03 -12.42
C ASN A 72 12.36 6.31 -13.00
N ASN A 73 11.58 6.97 -13.86
CA ASN A 73 10.36 6.41 -14.42
C ASN A 73 10.57 5.10 -15.21
N SER A 74 11.75 4.88 -15.78
CA SER A 74 12.08 3.68 -16.55
C SER A 74 12.79 2.61 -15.73
N PHE A 75 13.48 2.99 -14.66
CA PHE A 75 14.26 2.08 -13.83
C PHE A 75 13.84 2.20 -12.35
N ARG A 76 12.93 1.32 -11.95
CA ARG A 76 12.28 1.32 -10.63
C ARG A 76 12.66 0.10 -9.78
N PHE A 77 13.94 -0.17 -9.61
CA PHE A 77 14.38 -1.29 -8.76
C PHE A 77 13.86 -1.19 -7.33
N CYS A 78 13.66 0.04 -6.83
CA CYS A 78 13.10 0.29 -5.51
C CYS A 78 11.69 -0.33 -5.35
N THR A 79 10.85 -0.29 -6.38
CA THR A 79 9.52 -0.90 -6.32
C THR A 79 9.61 -2.42 -6.18
N GLU A 80 10.45 -3.06 -6.99
CA GLU A 80 10.60 -4.52 -6.98
C GLU A 80 11.27 -5.00 -5.70
N LYS A 81 12.47 -4.47 -5.40
CA LYS A 81 13.33 -4.97 -4.34
C LYS A 81 12.87 -4.58 -2.94
N MET A 82 12.33 -3.37 -2.79
CA MET A 82 12.04 -2.79 -1.48
C MET A 82 10.56 -2.85 -1.10
N LYS A 83 9.66 -3.10 -2.07
CA LYS A 83 8.21 -3.18 -1.82
C LYS A 83 7.64 -4.54 -2.22
N ILE A 84 7.78 -4.94 -3.50
CA ILE A 84 7.14 -6.17 -4.01
C ILE A 84 7.74 -7.42 -3.37
N LYS A 85 9.08 -7.56 -3.39
CA LYS A 85 9.77 -8.76 -2.89
C LYS A 85 9.50 -9.02 -1.38
N PRO A 86 9.67 -8.03 -0.46
CA PRO A 86 9.35 -8.23 0.95
C PRO A 86 7.88 -8.56 1.19
N THR A 87 6.96 -7.86 0.51
CA THR A 87 5.52 -8.13 0.62
C THR A 87 5.17 -9.53 0.11
N SER A 88 5.73 -9.96 -1.03
CA SER A 88 5.49 -11.29 -1.58
C SER A 88 5.99 -12.39 -0.65
N LYS A 89 7.15 -12.20 -0.01
CA LYS A 89 7.66 -13.12 1.01
C LYS A 89 6.67 -13.24 2.17
N PHE A 90 6.22 -12.10 2.72
CA PHE A 90 5.23 -12.07 3.79
C PHE A 90 3.94 -12.80 3.40
N ILE A 91 3.39 -12.53 2.20
CA ILE A 91 2.18 -13.19 1.71
C ILE A 91 2.40 -14.70 1.59
N THR A 92 3.54 -15.13 1.04
CA THR A 92 3.87 -16.55 0.88
C THR A 92 3.92 -17.27 2.23
N ASP A 93 4.51 -16.63 3.25
CA ASP A 93 4.58 -17.19 4.60
C ASP A 93 3.17 -17.32 5.22
N GLN A 94 2.28 -16.33 5.00
CA GLN A 94 0.89 -16.43 5.47
C GLN A 94 0.09 -17.49 4.70
N VAL A 95 0.26 -17.60 3.37
CA VAL A 95 -0.39 -18.65 2.57
C VAL A 95 0.08 -20.02 2.98
N ALA A 96 1.34 -20.20 3.30
CA ALA A 96 1.87 -21.46 3.82
C ALA A 96 1.23 -21.87 5.16
N ALA A 97 0.87 -20.90 5.99
CA ALA A 97 0.20 -21.15 7.28
C ALA A 97 -1.31 -21.35 7.14
N ASP A 98 -1.98 -20.52 6.32
CA ASP A 98 -3.45 -20.42 6.28
C ASP A 98 -4.07 -20.99 5.00
N GLY A 99 -3.27 -21.41 4.00
CA GLY A 99 -3.68 -22.05 2.74
C GLY A 99 -4.05 -21.05 1.64
N GLU A 100 -4.62 -19.90 1.95
CA GLU A 100 -5.00 -18.84 1.00
C GLU A 100 -4.94 -17.46 1.62
N ALA A 101 -4.77 -16.42 0.80
CA ALA A 101 -4.79 -15.03 1.24
C ALA A 101 -5.59 -14.12 0.29
N ILE A 102 -6.18 -13.05 0.86
CA ILE A 102 -6.77 -11.95 0.09
C ILE A 102 -6.00 -10.68 0.43
N VAL A 103 -5.40 -10.07 -0.59
CA VAL A 103 -4.67 -8.80 -0.46
C VAL A 103 -5.60 -7.66 -0.81
N LEU A 104 -5.83 -6.77 0.16
CA LEU A 104 -6.59 -5.53 -0.07
C LEU A 104 -5.62 -4.44 -0.55
N VAL A 105 -5.96 -3.80 -1.66
CA VAL A 105 -5.15 -2.73 -2.26
C VAL A 105 -5.97 -1.49 -2.56
N GLY A 106 -5.40 -0.32 -2.33
CA GLY A 106 -6.02 0.97 -2.61
C GLY A 106 -5.80 1.45 -4.05
N THR A 107 -5.70 0.53 -5.03
CA THR A 107 -5.47 0.89 -6.44
C THR A 107 -6.75 1.29 -7.15
N ARG A 108 -6.66 2.28 -8.05
CA ARG A 108 -7.78 2.83 -8.83
C ARG A 108 -7.51 2.72 -10.33
N LEU A 109 -8.58 2.58 -11.13
CA LEU A 109 -8.48 2.58 -12.60
C LEU A 109 -8.01 3.93 -13.14
N SER A 110 -8.45 5.02 -12.51
CA SER A 110 -8.14 6.40 -12.89
C SER A 110 -6.70 6.84 -12.54
N GLU A 111 -5.93 6.01 -11.84
CA GLU A 111 -4.60 6.36 -11.33
C GLU A 111 -3.54 6.49 -12.45
N SER A 112 -3.54 5.59 -13.42
CA SER A 112 -2.73 5.64 -14.62
C SER A 112 -3.16 4.59 -15.64
N GLN A 113 -2.85 4.82 -16.93
CA GLN A 113 -3.12 3.83 -17.99
C GLN A 113 -2.44 2.47 -17.72
N GLN A 114 -1.24 2.48 -17.16
CA GLN A 114 -0.55 1.25 -16.80
C GLN A 114 -1.27 0.50 -15.68
N ARG A 115 -1.80 1.21 -14.68
CA ARG A 115 -2.57 0.64 -13.58
C ARG A 115 -3.88 0.06 -14.10
N GLU A 116 -4.60 0.78 -14.93
CA GLU A 116 -5.83 0.32 -15.57
C GLU A 116 -5.61 -0.99 -16.36
N ARG A 117 -4.58 -1.05 -17.21
CA ARG A 117 -4.23 -2.25 -17.96
C ARG A 117 -3.89 -3.43 -17.05
N SER A 118 -3.17 -3.17 -15.96
CA SER A 118 -2.81 -4.20 -14.98
C SER A 118 -4.05 -4.76 -14.27
N ILE A 119 -4.95 -3.89 -13.81
CA ILE A 119 -6.20 -4.31 -13.15
C ILE A 119 -7.04 -5.15 -14.10
N LYS A 120 -7.31 -4.66 -15.32
CA LYS A 120 -8.12 -5.36 -16.34
C LYS A 120 -7.54 -6.72 -16.75
N ARG A 121 -6.20 -6.86 -16.77
CA ARG A 121 -5.52 -8.13 -17.11
C ARG A 121 -5.79 -9.25 -16.11
N HIS A 122 -5.90 -8.93 -14.82
CA HIS A 122 -6.04 -9.90 -13.75
C HIS A 122 -7.48 -10.07 -13.26
N GLU A 123 -8.41 -9.31 -13.84
CA GLU A 123 -9.82 -9.34 -13.48
C GLU A 123 -10.45 -10.68 -13.88
N ILE A 124 -11.24 -11.24 -12.97
CA ILE A 124 -12.06 -12.43 -13.22
C ILE A 124 -13.48 -11.96 -13.48
N LYS A 125 -14.01 -12.16 -14.70
CA LYS A 125 -15.35 -11.72 -15.07
C LYS A 125 -16.41 -12.20 -14.10
N GLY A 126 -17.21 -11.28 -13.59
CA GLY A 126 -18.30 -11.57 -12.65
C GLY A 126 -17.86 -11.76 -11.20
N HIS A 127 -16.58 -11.58 -10.89
CA HIS A 127 -16.05 -11.69 -9.53
C HIS A 127 -15.45 -10.36 -9.06
N ARG A 128 -15.58 -10.10 -7.75
CA ARG A 128 -14.94 -8.92 -7.12
C ARG A 128 -13.45 -9.14 -6.86
N LEU A 129 -13.01 -10.38 -6.77
CA LEU A 129 -11.62 -10.76 -6.55
C LEU A 129 -10.91 -10.96 -7.88
N SER A 130 -9.67 -10.53 -7.95
CA SER A 130 -8.74 -10.78 -9.05
C SER A 130 -7.65 -11.73 -8.60
N LYS A 131 -7.01 -12.46 -9.53
CA LYS A 131 -5.83 -13.27 -9.20
C LYS A 131 -4.64 -12.38 -8.86
N HIS A 132 -3.91 -12.75 -7.81
CA HIS A 132 -2.65 -12.07 -7.51
C HIS A 132 -1.59 -12.43 -8.58
N PRO A 133 -0.84 -11.45 -9.12
CA PRO A 133 0.05 -11.69 -10.26
C PRO A 133 1.25 -12.60 -9.95
N LEU A 134 1.68 -12.65 -8.70
CA LEU A 134 2.92 -13.34 -8.32
C LEU A 134 2.69 -14.55 -7.39
N ASN A 135 1.70 -14.48 -6.52
CA ASN A 135 1.51 -15.47 -5.47
C ASN A 135 0.34 -16.39 -5.80
N PRO A 136 0.55 -17.69 -5.98
CA PRO A 136 -0.54 -18.66 -6.13
C PRO A 136 -1.36 -18.73 -4.84
N ASN A 137 -2.62 -19.14 -4.94
CA ASN A 137 -3.59 -19.18 -3.83
C ASN A 137 -3.80 -17.83 -3.13
N THR A 138 -3.49 -16.74 -3.85
CA THR A 138 -3.69 -15.39 -3.37
C THR A 138 -4.60 -14.64 -4.33
N PHE A 139 -5.53 -13.90 -3.77
CA PHE A 139 -6.43 -13.03 -4.51
C PHE A 139 -6.19 -11.58 -4.14
N THR A 140 -6.52 -10.68 -5.04
CA THR A 140 -6.46 -9.23 -4.82
C THR A 140 -7.86 -8.66 -4.83
N TYR A 141 -8.16 -7.79 -3.89
CA TYR A 141 -9.39 -7.00 -3.84
C TYR A 141 -9.07 -5.51 -3.76
N ALA A 142 -9.57 -4.75 -4.72
CA ALA A 142 -9.43 -3.30 -4.76
C ALA A 142 -10.80 -2.64 -4.53
N PRO A 143 -11.18 -2.36 -3.27
CA PRO A 143 -12.51 -1.86 -2.92
C PRO A 143 -12.81 -0.48 -3.53
N ILE A 144 -11.80 0.31 -3.81
CA ILE A 144 -11.91 1.68 -4.33
C ILE A 144 -11.52 1.80 -5.81
N LYS A 145 -11.46 0.67 -6.56
CA LYS A 145 -10.94 0.67 -7.94
C LYS A 145 -11.67 1.63 -8.90
N GLU A 146 -12.95 1.86 -8.65
CA GLU A 146 -13.80 2.72 -9.49
C GLU A 146 -13.81 4.19 -9.06
N LEU A 147 -13.25 4.51 -7.88
CA LEU A 147 -13.31 5.87 -7.36
C LEU A 147 -12.33 6.80 -8.09
N MET A 148 -12.76 8.04 -8.25
CA MET A 148 -11.88 9.13 -8.67
C MET A 148 -11.06 9.66 -7.49
N LEU A 149 -9.99 10.41 -7.75
CA LEU A 149 -9.11 10.94 -6.71
C LEU A 149 -9.87 11.87 -5.76
N GLU A 150 -10.72 12.72 -6.30
CA GLU A 150 -11.54 13.67 -5.54
C GLU A 150 -12.49 12.96 -4.58
N GLU A 151 -13.07 11.83 -5.02
CA GLU A 151 -13.97 11.03 -4.18
C GLU A 151 -13.21 10.39 -3.02
N VAL A 152 -11.98 9.92 -3.25
CA VAL A 152 -11.12 9.39 -2.19
C VAL A 152 -10.81 10.48 -1.16
N TRP A 153 -10.41 11.68 -1.60
CA TRP A 153 -10.14 12.80 -0.69
C TRP A 153 -11.39 13.28 0.03
N TYR A 154 -12.54 13.28 -0.66
CA TYR A 154 -13.83 13.58 -0.02
C TYR A 154 -14.12 12.60 1.13
N ILE A 155 -13.98 11.30 0.90
CA ILE A 155 -14.18 10.26 1.90
C ILE A 155 -13.22 10.46 3.08
N ILE A 156 -11.92 10.61 2.81
CA ILE A 156 -10.88 10.76 3.83
C ILE A 156 -11.13 12.00 4.72
N ASN A 157 -11.59 13.10 4.13
CA ASN A 157 -11.79 14.35 4.87
C ASN A 157 -13.15 14.44 5.58
N THR A 158 -14.15 13.67 5.15
CA THR A 158 -15.52 13.76 5.70
C THR A 158 -15.88 12.62 6.64
N ILE A 159 -15.33 11.42 6.42
CA ILE A 159 -15.64 10.25 7.24
C ILE A 159 -14.56 10.09 8.32
N PRO A 160 -14.95 10.08 9.61
CA PRO A 160 -14.00 9.83 10.68
C PRO A 160 -13.30 8.49 10.53
N SER A 161 -11.99 8.46 10.78
CA SER A 161 -11.23 7.23 10.77
C SER A 161 -11.74 6.27 11.86
N PRO A 162 -11.98 4.99 11.53
CA PRO A 162 -12.38 3.99 12.52
C PRO A 162 -11.31 3.72 13.60
N TRP A 163 -10.10 4.20 13.37
CA TRP A 163 -8.96 4.08 14.29
C TRP A 163 -8.76 5.32 15.17
N GLY A 164 -9.69 6.29 15.11
CA GLY A 164 -9.57 7.55 15.86
C GLY A 164 -8.42 8.43 15.38
N PHE A 165 -8.13 8.42 14.10
CA PHE A 165 -7.05 9.17 13.48
C PHE A 165 -7.59 10.41 12.75
N ASP A 166 -6.87 11.56 12.82
CA ASP A 166 -7.23 12.75 12.05
C ASP A 166 -6.66 12.66 10.63
N ASN A 167 -7.53 12.35 9.69
CA ASN A 167 -7.16 12.22 8.28
C ASN A 167 -6.72 13.54 7.62
N LYS A 168 -7.05 14.70 8.21
CA LYS A 168 -6.63 16.01 7.69
C LYS A 168 -5.11 16.18 7.72
N ILE A 169 -4.44 15.50 8.64
CA ILE A 169 -2.97 15.51 8.71
C ILE A 169 -2.39 14.94 7.42
N LEU A 170 -2.95 13.83 6.92
CA LEU A 170 -2.52 13.22 5.66
C LEU A 170 -2.75 14.18 4.48
N PHE A 171 -3.92 14.80 4.41
CA PHE A 171 -4.23 15.75 3.37
C PHE A 171 -3.21 16.90 3.32
N ASN A 172 -2.88 17.50 4.46
CA ASN A 172 -1.90 18.58 4.55
C ASN A 172 -0.51 18.14 4.09
N ILE A 173 -0.06 16.94 4.46
CA ILE A 173 1.24 16.41 4.01
C ILE A 173 1.30 16.32 2.49
N TYR A 174 0.20 15.89 1.84
CA TYR A 174 0.15 15.79 0.37
C TYR A 174 0.03 17.14 -0.32
N VAL A 175 -0.71 18.09 0.24
CA VAL A 175 -0.82 19.46 -0.29
C VAL A 175 0.54 20.17 -0.24
N ASP A 176 1.29 20.00 0.85
CA ASP A 176 2.60 20.61 1.01
C ASP A 176 3.67 19.96 0.10
N ALA A 177 3.48 18.70 -0.28
CA ALA A 177 4.46 17.95 -1.09
C ALA A 177 4.31 18.17 -2.60
N SER A 178 3.11 18.48 -3.10
CA SER A 178 2.87 18.71 -4.53
C SER A 178 1.82 19.79 -4.73
N ALA A 179 2.21 20.88 -5.40
CA ALA A 179 1.28 21.97 -5.67
C ALA A 179 0.15 21.59 -6.64
N ASP A 180 0.30 20.53 -7.43
CA ASP A 180 -0.62 20.26 -8.54
C ASP A 180 -1.33 18.89 -8.53
N ASP A 181 -0.78 17.82 -7.98
CA ASP A 181 -1.33 16.48 -8.25
C ASP A 181 -1.73 15.62 -7.04
N TYR A 182 -1.45 16.01 -5.81
CA TYR A 182 -1.72 15.20 -4.59
C TYR A 182 -1.24 13.74 -4.68
N GLU A 183 -0.28 13.46 -5.55
CA GLU A 183 0.34 12.16 -5.78
C GLU A 183 1.80 12.15 -5.31
N CYS A 184 2.35 10.96 -5.11
CA CYS A 184 3.74 10.81 -4.71
C CYS A 184 4.69 11.56 -5.65
N PRO A 185 5.58 12.44 -5.17
CA PRO A 185 6.47 13.27 -6.01
C PRO A 185 7.31 12.50 -7.02
N THR A 186 7.55 11.21 -6.77
CA THR A 186 8.29 10.33 -7.69
C THR A 186 7.48 9.91 -8.93
N VAL A 187 6.19 10.25 -8.98
CA VAL A 187 5.29 9.94 -10.10
C VAL A 187 5.03 11.16 -10.97
N VAL A 188 5.40 12.35 -10.51
CA VAL A 188 5.28 13.58 -11.30
C VAL A 188 6.20 13.47 -12.51
N THR A 189 5.63 13.08 -13.64
CA THR A 189 6.28 13.21 -14.94
C THR A 189 6.40 14.68 -15.26
N ASP A 190 7.60 15.12 -15.63
CA ASP A 190 7.82 16.38 -16.33
C ASP A 190 6.73 16.60 -17.40
N LYS A 191 5.72 17.38 -17.07
CA LYS A 191 4.91 18.08 -18.04
C LYS A 191 5.56 19.44 -18.28
N SER A 192 6.81 19.42 -18.70
CA SER A 192 7.44 20.59 -19.33
C SER A 192 7.53 20.31 -20.82
N HIS A 193 6.65 20.95 -21.51
CA HIS A 193 6.51 21.34 -22.92
C HIS A 193 5.36 20.71 -23.67
#